data_92ab86197085a23b0d9ef88e359c3e58
#
_entry.id   92ab86197085a23b0d9ef88e359c3e58
#
_cell.length_a   1.000
_cell.length_b   1.000
_cell.length_c   1.000
_cell.angle_alpha   90.00
_cell.angle_beta   90.00
_cell.angle_gamma   90.00
#
_symmetry.space_group_name_H-M   'P 1'
#
loop_
_entity.id
_entity.type
_entity.pdbx_description
1 polymer ?
#
loop_
_entity_poly.entity_id
_entity_poly.type
_entity_poly.pdbx_seq_one_letter_code
_entity_poly.pdbx_strand_id
1 'polypeptide(L)'
;KGKRKPRSIGEIVKRESIRPKHGALLFRLTNYFKSKNILQIGTTMGLSTLYLTSYATGLRCIALENVPEFATIARQAFAKEGRNPIDLRIGNYKDLLPQALNDINSLDFVFFNTLYEQHNNLWLFNECMKYAHNDTVFVFEGIKASRKMRELWEEICACPEVTVTLDLYSLGIVLFNKKLHKRDYIVYF
;
A
#
# COMPACT_ATOMS: atom_id res chain seq x y z
N LYS A 1 19.36 -31.57 -0.21
CA LYS A 1 18.83 -30.23 0.21
C LYS A 1 19.86 -29.19 -0.19
N GLY A 2 19.68 -28.55 -1.35
CA GLY A 2 20.58 -27.51 -1.87
C GLY A 2 20.47 -26.27 -0.97
N LYS A 3 21.56 -25.84 -0.36
CA LYS A 3 21.67 -24.55 0.33
C LYS A 3 21.41 -23.45 -0.70
N ARG A 4 20.33 -22.66 -0.56
CA ARG A 4 20.13 -21.46 -1.36
C ARG A 4 21.32 -20.52 -1.11
N LYS A 5 22.00 -20.09 -2.17
CA LYS A 5 23.06 -19.07 -2.07
C LYS A 5 22.49 -17.81 -1.41
N PRO A 6 23.23 -17.15 -0.52
CA PRO A 6 22.81 -15.86 0.03
C PRO A 6 22.63 -14.88 -1.16
N ARG A 7 21.48 -14.20 -1.20
CA ARG A 7 21.18 -13.24 -2.25
C ARG A 7 21.99 -11.97 -2.03
N SER A 8 22.46 -11.36 -3.10
CA SER A 8 23.08 -10.04 -3.02
C SER A 8 22.04 -8.98 -2.63
N ILE A 9 22.48 -7.91 -1.98
CA ILE A 9 21.61 -6.76 -1.65
C ILE A 9 20.91 -6.26 -2.91
N GLY A 10 21.61 -6.18 -4.04
CA GLY A 10 21.02 -5.74 -5.31
C GLY A 10 19.89 -6.65 -5.83
N GLU A 11 19.98 -7.95 -5.63
CA GLU A 11 18.92 -8.90 -5.99
C GLU A 11 17.69 -8.74 -5.08
N ILE A 12 17.92 -8.46 -3.79
CA ILE A 12 16.85 -8.18 -2.83
C ILE A 12 16.16 -6.87 -3.22
N VAL A 13 16.93 -5.80 -3.44
CA VAL A 13 16.40 -4.49 -3.87
C VAL A 13 15.54 -4.63 -5.13
N LYS A 14 16.07 -5.31 -6.16
CA LYS A 14 15.35 -5.48 -7.44
C LYS A 14 14.03 -6.25 -7.29
N ARG A 15 13.96 -7.18 -6.34
CA ARG A 15 12.78 -8.01 -6.12
C ARG A 15 11.73 -7.33 -5.23
N GLU A 16 12.18 -6.65 -4.19
CA GLU A 16 11.32 -6.06 -3.15
C GLU A 16 10.91 -4.62 -3.47
N SER A 17 11.52 -3.99 -4.48
CA SER A 17 11.15 -2.66 -4.92
C SER A 17 9.95 -2.70 -5.87
N ILE A 18 9.06 -1.72 -5.70
CA ILE A 18 7.95 -1.52 -6.65
C ILE A 18 8.47 -1.31 -8.07
N ARG A 19 7.81 -1.92 -9.05
CA ARG A 19 8.13 -1.71 -10.46
C ARG A 19 7.88 -0.25 -10.84
N PRO A 20 8.75 0.39 -11.67
CA PRO A 20 8.60 1.80 -12.03
C PRO A 20 7.21 2.14 -12.60
N LYS A 21 6.61 1.26 -13.40
CA LYS A 21 5.26 1.40 -13.95
C LYS A 21 4.19 1.49 -12.85
N HIS A 22 4.29 0.64 -11.83
CA HIS A 22 3.38 0.66 -10.67
C HIS A 22 3.60 1.91 -9.81
N GLY A 23 4.87 2.30 -9.58
CA GLY A 23 5.19 3.53 -8.87
C GLY A 23 4.62 4.76 -9.58
N ALA A 24 4.76 4.85 -10.91
CA ALA A 24 4.16 5.93 -11.70
C ALA A 24 2.62 5.95 -11.61
N LEU A 25 1.98 4.77 -11.50
CA LEU A 25 0.54 4.70 -11.27
C LEU A 25 0.17 5.21 -9.87
N LEU A 26 0.90 4.82 -8.81
CA LEU A 26 0.68 5.32 -7.46
C LEU A 26 0.77 6.85 -7.41
N PHE A 27 1.81 7.44 -8.00
CA PHE A 27 1.95 8.89 -8.13
C PHE A 27 0.75 9.53 -8.85
N ARG A 28 0.29 8.97 -9.96
CA ARG A 28 -0.86 9.49 -10.72
C ARG A 28 -2.15 9.42 -9.91
N LEU A 29 -2.37 8.31 -9.20
CA LEU A 29 -3.56 8.14 -8.36
C LEU A 29 -3.57 9.13 -7.21
N THR A 30 -2.49 9.26 -6.42
CA THR A 30 -2.42 10.23 -5.32
C THR A 30 -2.58 11.66 -5.81
N ASN A 31 -2.02 12.01 -6.97
CA ASN A 31 -2.20 13.32 -7.59
C ASN A 31 -3.63 13.54 -8.09
N TYR A 32 -4.26 12.55 -8.72
CA TYR A 32 -5.63 12.67 -9.25
C TYR A 32 -6.64 12.85 -8.11
N PHE A 33 -6.56 12.01 -7.07
CA PHE A 33 -7.45 12.07 -5.91
C PHE A 33 -7.07 13.15 -4.89
N LYS A 34 -5.94 13.86 -5.10
CA LYS A 34 -5.43 14.90 -4.17
C LYS A 34 -5.28 14.41 -2.73
N SER A 35 -4.80 13.18 -2.58
CA SER A 35 -4.73 12.45 -1.32
C SER A 35 -3.73 13.11 -0.36
N LYS A 36 -4.19 13.64 0.77
CA LYS A 36 -3.36 14.33 1.77
C LYS A 36 -2.92 13.40 2.91
N ASN A 37 -3.81 12.50 3.32
CA ASN A 37 -3.61 11.53 4.39
C ASN A 37 -3.33 10.16 3.79
N ILE A 38 -2.07 9.75 3.78
CA ILE A 38 -1.59 8.55 3.11
C ILE A 38 -1.10 7.55 4.16
N LEU A 39 -1.58 6.32 4.09
CA LEU A 39 -1.07 5.20 4.87
C LEU A 39 -0.44 4.18 3.93
N GLN A 40 0.76 3.73 4.25
CA GLN A 40 1.37 2.60 3.58
C GLN A 40 1.66 1.47 4.56
N ILE A 41 1.23 0.26 4.22
CA ILE A 41 1.49 -0.96 4.99
C ILE A 41 2.43 -1.83 4.17
N GLY A 42 3.64 -2.09 4.69
CA GLY A 42 4.74 -2.70 3.95
C GLY A 42 5.50 -1.69 3.12
N THR A 43 6.31 -0.89 3.79
CA THR A 43 7.13 0.16 3.14
C THR A 43 8.26 -0.43 2.31
N THR A 44 8.77 -1.61 2.69
CA THR A 44 9.96 -2.21 2.13
C THR A 44 11.13 -1.21 2.11
N MET A 45 11.73 -0.92 0.97
CA MET A 45 12.88 0.00 0.86
C MET A 45 12.47 1.47 0.60
N GLY A 46 11.18 1.81 0.73
CA GLY A 46 10.67 3.18 0.68
C GLY A 46 10.36 3.74 -0.70
N LEU A 47 10.69 3.06 -1.81
CA LEU A 47 10.46 3.58 -3.15
C LEU A 47 8.98 3.87 -3.45
N SER A 48 8.09 2.97 -3.07
CA SER A 48 6.65 3.18 -3.23
C SER A 48 6.14 4.38 -2.43
N THR A 49 6.65 4.56 -1.21
CA THR A 49 6.30 5.72 -0.37
C THR A 49 6.73 7.04 -1.03
N LEU A 50 7.91 7.07 -1.64
CA LEU A 50 8.37 8.25 -2.38
C LEU A 50 7.47 8.58 -3.58
N TYR A 51 7.02 7.57 -4.34
CA TYR A 51 6.05 7.78 -5.41
C TYR A 51 4.71 8.33 -4.89
N LEU A 52 4.21 7.77 -3.78
CA LEU A 52 2.94 8.21 -3.17
C LEU A 52 2.97 9.66 -2.72
N THR A 53 4.13 10.14 -2.24
CA THR A 53 4.26 11.46 -1.62
C THR A 53 4.86 12.53 -2.53
N SER A 54 5.36 12.18 -3.72
CA SER A 54 6.11 13.11 -4.58
C SER A 54 5.25 14.11 -5.36
N TYR A 55 3.92 13.97 -5.38
CA TYR A 55 3.06 14.84 -6.18
C TYR A 55 2.84 16.23 -5.56
N ALA A 56 2.98 16.38 -4.25
CA ALA A 56 2.79 17.65 -3.53
C ALA A 56 3.64 17.70 -2.25
N THR A 57 3.66 18.86 -1.60
CA THR A 57 4.24 19.07 -0.27
C THR A 57 3.14 19.20 0.78
N GLY A 58 3.48 19.06 2.07
CA GLY A 58 2.53 19.17 3.19
C GLY A 58 1.58 17.97 3.32
N LEU A 59 1.97 16.82 2.76
CA LEU A 59 1.24 15.58 2.90
C LEU A 59 1.55 14.93 4.26
N ARG A 60 0.55 14.31 4.84
CA ARG A 60 0.72 13.43 5.99
C ARG A 60 0.85 11.99 5.50
N CYS A 61 2.02 11.40 5.68
CA CYS A 61 2.28 10.01 5.31
C CYS A 61 2.79 9.22 6.51
N ILE A 62 2.04 8.17 6.86
CA ILE A 62 2.49 7.16 7.83
C ILE A 62 2.83 5.89 7.05
N ALA A 63 4.05 5.38 7.27
CA ALA A 63 4.56 4.20 6.60
C ALA A 63 4.92 3.13 7.65
N LEU A 64 4.32 1.95 7.53
CA LEU A 64 4.53 0.84 8.45
C LEU A 64 5.45 -0.21 7.83
N GLU A 65 6.43 -0.67 8.59
CA GLU A 65 7.37 -1.70 8.16
C GLU A 65 7.66 -2.67 9.30
N ASN A 66 7.61 -3.97 9.03
CA ASN A 66 7.88 -5.01 10.03
C ASN A 66 9.29 -5.61 9.95
N VAL A 67 10.06 -5.28 8.89
CA VAL A 67 11.44 -5.74 8.71
C VAL A 67 12.40 -4.58 8.98
N PRO A 68 13.16 -4.59 10.11
CA PRO A 68 14.02 -3.46 10.51
C PRO A 68 15.09 -3.11 9.48
N GLU A 69 15.59 -4.10 8.74
CA GLU A 69 16.60 -3.91 7.69
C GLU A 69 16.04 -3.08 6.53
N PHE A 70 14.82 -3.37 6.10
CA PHE A 70 14.14 -2.59 5.06
C PHE A 70 13.84 -1.17 5.54
N ALA A 71 13.36 -1.03 6.76
CA ALA A 71 13.09 0.28 7.36
C ALA A 71 14.35 1.16 7.44
N THR A 72 15.52 0.57 7.68
CA THR A 72 16.79 1.31 7.69
C THR A 72 17.11 1.89 6.31
N ILE A 73 16.92 1.11 5.25
CA ILE A 73 17.11 1.57 3.86
C ILE A 73 16.09 2.64 3.51
N ALA A 74 14.81 2.40 3.85
CA ALA A 74 13.73 3.37 3.61
C ALA A 74 14.00 4.71 4.28
N ARG A 75 14.47 4.72 5.55
CA ARG A 75 14.82 5.95 6.27
C ARG A 75 15.90 6.75 5.57
N GLN A 76 16.94 6.09 5.03
CA GLN A 76 17.98 6.75 4.26
C GLN A 76 17.44 7.35 2.95
N ALA A 77 16.54 6.64 2.27
CA ALA A 77 15.90 7.14 1.06
C ALA A 77 15.03 8.37 1.33
N PHE A 78 14.25 8.36 2.41
CA PHE A 78 13.39 9.48 2.82
C PHE A 78 14.20 10.71 3.22
N ALA A 79 15.29 10.53 3.99
CA ALA A 79 16.18 11.61 4.38
C ALA A 79 16.85 12.30 3.17
N LYS A 80 17.16 11.54 2.13
CA LYS A 80 17.77 12.04 0.90
C LYS A 80 16.80 12.86 0.05
N GLU A 81 15.51 12.46 0.02
CA GLU A 81 14.48 13.16 -0.77
C GLU A 81 14.02 14.47 -0.09
N GLY A 82 13.83 14.47 1.21
CA GLY A 82 13.62 15.65 2.06
C GLY A 82 12.36 16.49 1.84
N ARG A 83 11.46 16.11 0.91
CA ARG A 83 10.28 16.95 0.55
C ARG A 83 9.15 16.90 1.56
N ASN A 84 8.84 15.72 2.03
CA ASN A 84 7.75 15.49 2.96
C ASN A 84 8.24 14.69 4.17
N PRO A 85 7.86 15.07 5.39
CA PRO A 85 8.13 14.24 6.55
C PRO A 85 7.30 12.95 6.43
N ILE A 86 7.99 11.80 6.39
CA ILE A 86 7.37 10.48 6.38
C ILE A 86 7.54 9.88 7.78
N ASP A 87 6.41 9.63 8.46
CA ASP A 87 6.39 8.96 9.77
C ASP A 87 6.56 7.45 9.54
N LEU A 88 7.82 6.99 9.58
CA LEU A 88 8.16 5.58 9.43
C LEU A 88 8.12 4.88 10.78
N ARG A 89 7.17 3.96 10.95
CA ARG A 89 6.99 3.13 12.14
C ARG A 89 7.43 1.69 11.89
N ILE A 90 8.21 1.16 12.83
CA ILE A 90 8.84 -0.17 12.69
C ILE A 90 8.29 -1.09 13.76
N GLY A 91 7.74 -2.25 13.36
CA GLY A 91 7.21 -3.25 14.28
C GLY A 91 6.07 -4.07 13.68
N ASN A 92 5.37 -4.80 14.54
CA ASN A 92 4.26 -5.64 14.12
C ASN A 92 3.06 -4.76 13.69
N TYR A 93 2.46 -5.05 12.55
CA TYR A 93 1.31 -4.30 12.03
C TYR A 93 0.10 -4.32 12.96
N LYS A 94 -0.11 -5.40 13.73
CA LYS A 94 -1.20 -5.48 14.71
C LYS A 94 -1.10 -4.43 15.81
N ASP A 95 0.15 -4.06 16.17
CA ASP A 95 0.41 -3.08 17.21
C ASP A 95 0.47 -1.66 16.63
N LEU A 96 1.03 -1.51 15.43
CA LEU A 96 1.25 -0.22 14.80
C LEU A 96 0.02 0.35 14.11
N LEU A 97 -0.79 -0.50 13.45
CA LEU A 97 -1.91 -0.03 12.63
C LEU A 97 -2.96 0.73 13.45
N PRO A 98 -3.44 0.24 14.62
CA PRO A 98 -4.41 0.99 15.41
C PRO A 98 -3.92 2.38 15.81
N GLN A 99 -2.65 2.51 16.17
CA GLN A 99 -2.03 3.79 16.52
C GLN A 99 -1.95 4.71 15.29
N ALA A 100 -1.51 4.18 14.15
CA ALA A 100 -1.41 4.94 12.90
C ALA A 100 -2.79 5.46 12.45
N LEU A 101 -3.84 4.63 12.56
CA LEU A 101 -5.21 5.00 12.21
C LEU A 101 -5.78 6.08 13.14
N ASN A 102 -5.55 5.96 14.45
CA ASN A 102 -5.95 6.99 15.41
C ASN A 102 -5.25 8.32 15.14
N ASP A 103 -3.97 8.29 14.82
CA ASP A 103 -3.21 9.50 14.53
C ASP A 103 -3.66 10.15 13.22
N ILE A 104 -3.87 9.37 12.16
CA ILE A 104 -4.25 9.89 10.84
C ILE A 104 -5.72 10.33 10.78
N ASN A 105 -6.59 9.64 11.52
CA ASN A 105 -8.01 9.91 11.73
C ASN A 105 -8.93 9.88 10.48
N SER A 106 -8.42 10.02 9.29
CA SER A 106 -9.14 9.91 8.01
C SER A 106 -8.17 9.50 6.91
N LEU A 107 -8.53 8.54 6.09
CA LEU A 107 -7.68 7.98 5.06
C LEU A 107 -8.10 8.45 3.67
N ASP A 108 -7.22 9.17 2.98
CA ASP A 108 -7.43 9.47 1.56
C ASP A 108 -6.87 8.35 0.66
N PHE A 109 -5.73 7.77 1.08
CA PHE A 109 -5.08 6.73 0.30
C PHE A 109 -4.42 5.68 1.19
N VAL A 110 -4.61 4.40 0.86
CA VAL A 110 -3.87 3.29 1.50
C VAL A 110 -3.23 2.42 0.45
N PHE A 111 -1.93 2.17 0.62
CA PHE A 111 -1.21 1.20 -0.20
C PHE A 111 -0.82 -0.03 0.62
N PHE A 112 -1.34 -1.18 0.23
CA PHE A 112 -1.05 -2.47 0.84
C PHE A 112 0.01 -3.19 -0.01
N ASN A 113 1.23 -3.19 0.47
CA ASN A 113 2.34 -3.98 -0.07
C ASN A 113 2.69 -5.10 0.92
N THR A 114 1.74 -5.99 1.13
CA THR A 114 1.78 -7.02 2.17
C THR A 114 1.89 -8.43 1.59
N LEU A 115 2.62 -8.58 0.50
CA LEU A 115 2.78 -9.87 -0.22
C LEU A 115 3.25 -11.02 0.69
N TYR A 116 3.93 -10.70 1.77
CA TYR A 116 4.46 -11.67 2.72
C TYR A 116 3.58 -11.88 3.97
N GLU A 117 2.60 -11.00 4.23
CA GLU A 117 1.73 -11.00 5.40
C GLU A 117 0.37 -11.71 5.14
N GLN A 118 0.37 -12.78 4.37
CA GLN A 118 -0.81 -13.46 3.83
C GLN A 118 -1.91 -13.85 4.85
N HIS A 119 -1.61 -13.85 6.14
CA HIS A 119 -2.57 -14.27 7.18
C HIS A 119 -3.38 -13.13 7.81
N ASN A 120 -2.96 -11.88 7.62
CA ASN A 120 -3.56 -10.72 8.28
C ASN A 120 -4.15 -9.69 7.31
N ASN A 121 -4.07 -9.92 6.00
CA ASN A 121 -4.43 -8.91 5.00
C ASN A 121 -5.91 -8.50 5.05
N LEU A 122 -6.82 -9.42 5.30
CA LEU A 122 -8.25 -9.10 5.46
C LEU A 122 -8.50 -8.25 6.70
N TRP A 123 -7.82 -8.55 7.82
CA TRP A 123 -7.90 -7.74 9.01
C TRP A 123 -7.35 -6.31 8.77
N LEU A 124 -6.21 -6.18 8.08
CA LEU A 124 -5.65 -4.87 7.72
C LEU A 124 -6.63 -4.05 6.87
N PHE A 125 -7.27 -4.70 5.88
CA PHE A 125 -8.31 -4.06 5.05
C PHE A 125 -9.48 -3.57 5.91
N ASN A 126 -10.03 -4.44 6.76
CA ASN A 126 -11.19 -4.12 7.59
C ASN A 126 -10.90 -2.99 8.58
N GLU A 127 -9.71 -2.94 9.19
CA GLU A 127 -9.32 -1.86 10.08
C GLU A 127 -9.19 -0.52 9.32
N CYS A 128 -8.53 -0.51 8.17
CA CYS A 128 -8.40 0.70 7.35
C CYS A 128 -9.75 1.19 6.82
N MET A 129 -10.66 0.29 6.48
CA MET A 129 -11.99 0.64 5.95
C MET A 129 -12.81 1.48 6.93
N LYS A 130 -12.64 1.30 8.24
CA LYS A 130 -13.32 2.11 9.26
C LYS A 130 -13.00 3.61 9.20
N TYR A 131 -11.89 3.97 8.57
CA TYR A 131 -11.39 5.35 8.40
C TYR A 131 -11.50 5.85 6.97
N ALA A 132 -12.13 5.05 6.09
CA ALA A 132 -12.38 5.42 4.70
C ALA A 132 -13.58 6.34 4.55
N HIS A 133 -13.54 7.18 3.53
CA HIS A 133 -14.64 8.05 3.09
C HIS A 133 -14.87 7.91 1.58
N ASN A 134 -15.81 8.66 1.02
CA ASN A 134 -16.22 8.51 -0.39
C ASN A 134 -15.06 8.67 -1.40
N ASP A 135 -14.08 9.48 -1.09
CA ASP A 135 -12.96 9.77 -1.99
C ASP A 135 -11.69 8.96 -1.66
N THR A 136 -11.79 8.03 -0.71
CA THR A 136 -10.69 7.15 -0.31
C THR A 136 -10.36 6.15 -1.43
N VAL A 137 -9.07 5.91 -1.63
CA VAL A 137 -8.56 4.91 -2.56
C VAL A 137 -7.68 3.90 -1.81
N PHE A 138 -7.98 2.62 -1.96
CA PHE A 138 -7.08 1.56 -1.52
C PHE A 138 -6.42 0.90 -2.73
N VAL A 139 -5.14 0.61 -2.63
CA VAL A 139 -4.39 -0.11 -3.65
C VAL A 139 -3.67 -1.30 -3.02
N PHE A 140 -3.85 -2.47 -3.64
CA PHE A 140 -3.23 -3.72 -3.20
C PHE A 140 -2.20 -4.17 -4.22
N GLU A 141 -0.98 -4.47 -3.78
CA GLU A 141 0.03 -5.09 -4.64
C GLU A 141 -0.11 -6.61 -4.60
N GLY A 142 0.08 -7.24 -5.76
CA GLY A 142 0.15 -8.69 -5.87
C GLY A 142 -1.16 -9.45 -5.69
N ILE A 143 -2.31 -8.88 -6.10
CA ILE A 143 -3.64 -9.52 -5.96
C ILE A 143 -3.73 -10.93 -6.55
N LYS A 144 -2.84 -11.28 -7.49
CA LYS A 144 -2.74 -12.62 -8.10
C LYS A 144 -1.43 -13.36 -7.76
N ALA A 145 -0.63 -12.86 -6.82
CA ALA A 145 0.68 -13.42 -6.49
C ALA A 145 0.60 -14.81 -5.83
N SER A 146 -0.49 -15.12 -5.16
CA SER A 146 -0.73 -16.43 -4.52
C SER A 146 -2.23 -16.76 -4.52
N ARG A 147 -2.57 -18.03 -4.17
CA ARG A 147 -3.96 -18.43 -3.99
C ARG A 147 -4.64 -17.59 -2.90
N LYS A 148 -3.97 -17.38 -1.76
CA LYS A 148 -4.50 -16.57 -0.64
C LYS A 148 -4.75 -15.11 -1.03
N MET A 149 -3.89 -14.54 -1.88
CA MET A 149 -4.10 -13.16 -2.36
C MET A 149 -5.27 -13.06 -3.34
N ARG A 150 -5.53 -14.11 -4.13
CA ARG A 150 -6.74 -14.16 -4.97
C ARG A 150 -8.00 -14.27 -4.13
N GLU A 151 -8.01 -15.17 -3.15
CA GLU A 151 -9.12 -15.33 -2.21
C GLU A 151 -9.42 -14.00 -1.48
N LEU A 152 -8.40 -13.33 -0.96
CA LEU A 152 -8.52 -12.00 -0.37
C LEU A 152 -9.13 -10.98 -1.34
N TRP A 153 -8.66 -10.97 -2.60
CA TRP A 153 -9.17 -10.03 -3.60
C TRP A 153 -10.65 -10.29 -3.91
N GLU A 154 -11.07 -11.54 -3.99
CA GLU A 154 -12.48 -11.94 -4.15
C GLU A 154 -13.34 -11.47 -2.97
N GLU A 155 -12.83 -11.62 -1.73
CA GLU A 155 -13.52 -11.12 -0.53
C GLU A 155 -13.65 -9.59 -0.52
N ILE A 156 -12.61 -8.88 -0.94
CA ILE A 156 -12.64 -7.39 -1.07
C ILE A 156 -13.66 -6.98 -2.14
N CYS A 157 -13.69 -7.63 -3.29
CA CYS A 157 -14.66 -7.36 -4.35
C CYS A 157 -16.10 -7.62 -3.88
N ALA A 158 -16.31 -8.63 -3.03
CA ALA A 158 -17.63 -8.97 -2.48
C ALA A 158 -18.08 -8.01 -1.36
N CYS A 159 -17.17 -7.21 -0.77
CA CYS A 159 -17.46 -6.32 0.35
C CYS A 159 -18.53 -5.28 -0.03
N PRO A 160 -19.64 -5.14 0.74
CA PRO A 160 -20.73 -4.22 0.41
C PRO A 160 -20.33 -2.73 0.39
N GLU A 161 -19.36 -2.33 1.21
CA GLU A 161 -18.85 -0.97 1.29
C GLU A 161 -17.99 -0.56 0.09
N VAL A 162 -17.46 -1.53 -0.63
CA VAL A 162 -16.68 -1.32 -1.87
C VAL A 162 -17.64 -1.06 -3.02
N THR A 163 -17.44 0.04 -3.74
CA THR A 163 -18.29 0.42 -4.88
C THR A 163 -17.67 0.06 -6.21
N VAL A 164 -16.36 0.28 -6.38
CA VAL A 164 -15.67 -0.05 -7.64
C VAL A 164 -14.36 -0.74 -7.33
N THR A 165 -14.07 -1.80 -8.07
CA THR A 165 -12.75 -2.43 -8.10
C THR A 165 -12.16 -2.41 -9.51
N LEU A 166 -10.83 -2.23 -9.59
CA LEU A 166 -10.09 -2.36 -10.84
C LEU A 166 -8.98 -3.40 -10.64
N ASP A 167 -9.11 -4.53 -11.31
CA ASP A 167 -8.09 -5.58 -11.38
C ASP A 167 -7.12 -5.27 -12.52
N LEU A 168 -5.88 -4.87 -12.17
CA LEU A 168 -4.79 -4.59 -13.09
C LEU A 168 -3.79 -5.76 -13.16
N TYR A 169 -4.24 -6.97 -12.85
CA TYR A 169 -3.48 -8.20 -12.74
C TYR A 169 -2.50 -8.25 -11.56
N SER A 170 -1.55 -7.32 -11.47
CA SER A 170 -0.57 -7.24 -10.38
C SER A 170 -0.93 -6.23 -9.29
N LEU A 171 -1.83 -5.30 -9.58
CA LEU A 171 -2.38 -4.35 -8.64
C LEU A 171 -3.91 -4.42 -8.65
N GLY A 172 -4.52 -4.23 -7.50
CA GLY A 172 -5.96 -4.02 -7.35
C GLY A 172 -6.23 -2.63 -6.79
N ILE A 173 -7.18 -1.91 -7.37
CA ILE A 173 -7.63 -0.60 -6.87
C ILE A 173 -9.05 -0.73 -6.38
N VAL A 174 -9.35 -0.13 -5.23
CA VAL A 174 -10.66 -0.16 -4.56
C VAL A 174 -11.13 1.26 -4.29
N LEU A 175 -12.38 1.55 -4.65
CA LEU A 175 -13.04 2.83 -4.40
C LEU A 175 -14.28 2.64 -3.55
N PHE A 176 -14.62 3.66 -2.75
CA PHE A 176 -15.73 3.65 -1.78
C PHE A 176 -16.81 4.70 -2.09
N ASN A 177 -16.79 5.34 -3.25
CA ASN A 177 -17.69 6.43 -3.57
C ASN A 177 -19.13 5.94 -3.77
N LYS A 178 -19.99 6.22 -2.80
CA LYS A 178 -21.40 5.80 -2.75
C LYS A 178 -22.27 6.34 -3.91
N LYS A 179 -21.78 7.31 -4.68
CA LYS A 179 -22.45 7.79 -5.91
C LYS A 179 -22.23 6.86 -7.09
N LEU A 180 -21.27 5.95 -7.01
CA LEU A 180 -20.98 4.96 -8.05
C LEU A 180 -21.76 3.67 -7.79
N HIS A 181 -22.22 3.04 -8.86
CA HIS A 181 -22.79 1.70 -8.78
C HIS A 181 -21.70 0.67 -8.56
N LYS A 182 -22.02 -0.39 -7.81
CA LYS A 182 -21.07 -1.50 -7.59
C LYS A 182 -20.68 -2.12 -8.92
N ARG A 183 -19.36 -2.12 -9.19
CA ARG A 183 -18.81 -2.66 -10.42
C ARG A 183 -17.36 -3.10 -10.29
N ASP A 184 -17.07 -4.24 -10.89
CA ASP A 184 -15.71 -4.79 -10.94
C ASP A 184 -15.21 -4.71 -12.39
N TYR A 185 -14.01 -4.17 -12.56
CA TYR A 185 -13.37 -4.02 -13.87
C TYR A 185 -12.06 -4.80 -13.91
N ILE A 186 -11.79 -5.44 -15.04
CA ILE A 186 -10.47 -5.98 -15.37
C ILE A 186 -9.87 -5.07 -16.42
N VAL A 187 -8.69 -4.52 -16.13
CA VAL A 187 -8.01 -3.54 -16.97
C VAL A 187 -6.62 -4.03 -17.30
N TYR A 188 -6.30 -4.15 -18.57
CA TYR A 188 -4.93 -4.46 -19.02
C TYR A 188 -4.06 -3.23 -18.88
N PHE A 189 -3.06 -3.35 -17.99
CA PHE A 189 -2.20 -2.24 -17.63
C PHE A 189 -0.72 -2.61 -17.79
#